data_ae8dea95da1400bf125ac0df3deec11e
#
_entry.id   ae8dea95da1400bf125ac0df3deec11e
#
_cell.length_a   1.000
_cell.length_b   1.000
_cell.length_c   1.000
_cell.angle_alpha   90.00
_cell.angle_beta   90.00
_cell.angle_gamma   90.00
#
_symmetry.space_group_name_H-M   'P 1'
#
loop_
_entity.id
_entity.type
_entity.pdbx_description
1 polymer ?
#
loop_
_entity_poly.entity_id
_entity_poly.type
_entity_poly.pdbx_seq_one_letter_code
_entity_poly.pdbx_strand_id
1 'polypeptide(L)'
;AYACTRKAAVPQLPELSAESLEQPAEYGVQQSTLTAAQAQAILDDPRMILVSRTHPITEDYPVETKECGSATAINKTLQTEAADAFLSMQAAAAKDGVDVRMQSGYRSVSYQKKLYDNKTQYYRNKGLSEAAAREKAAVIVNPPGCSEHNCGLAADLNSPEHTTLDTGFADTAAFRWLCENAEQYGFILR
;
A
#
# COMPACT_ATOMS: atom_id res chain seq x y z
N ALA A 1 1.87 5.48 9.16
CA ALA A 1 2.38 5.57 7.80
C ALA A 1 1.19 5.36 6.87
N TYR A 2 0.99 6.29 5.96
CA TYR A 2 -0.02 6.14 4.91
C TYR A 2 0.69 5.49 3.72
N ALA A 3 0.34 4.24 3.41
CA ALA A 3 0.80 3.56 2.21
C ALA A 3 -0.34 3.57 1.18
N CYS A 4 -0.03 3.87 -0.07
CA CYS A 4 -0.99 3.80 -1.16
C CYS A 4 -0.69 2.54 -1.96
N THR A 5 -1.65 1.63 -2.08
CA THR A 5 -1.51 0.38 -2.84
C THR A 5 -2.47 0.37 -4.01
N ARG A 6 -2.01 -0.16 -5.15
CA ARG A 6 -2.89 -0.39 -6.29
C ARG A 6 -3.78 -1.59 -6.02
N LYS A 7 -5.10 -1.40 -6.09
CA LYS A 7 -6.10 -2.47 -6.05
C LYS A 7 -6.97 -2.35 -7.30
N ALA A 8 -7.28 -3.47 -7.94
CA ALA A 8 -8.36 -3.49 -8.92
C ALA A 8 -9.63 -3.02 -8.20
N ALA A 9 -10.44 -2.17 -8.83
CA ALA A 9 -11.64 -1.61 -8.23
C ALA A 9 -12.53 -2.72 -7.66
N VAL A 10 -12.57 -2.84 -6.35
CA VAL A 10 -13.58 -3.63 -5.63
C VAL A 10 -14.68 -2.65 -5.26
N PRO A 11 -15.96 -2.92 -5.56
CA PRO A 11 -17.05 -2.08 -5.12
C PRO A 11 -16.97 -1.89 -3.60
N GLN A 12 -17.05 -0.64 -3.14
CA GLN A 12 -17.10 -0.35 -1.71
C GLN A 12 -18.32 -1.03 -1.10
N LEU A 13 -18.09 -1.86 -0.09
CA LEU A 13 -19.16 -2.32 0.79
C LEU A 13 -19.53 -1.15 1.72
N PRO A 14 -20.82 -0.80 1.87
CA PRO A 14 -21.24 0.23 2.82
C PRO A 14 -20.86 -0.19 4.24
N GLU A 15 -20.41 0.76 5.05
CA GLU A 15 -20.21 0.55 6.50
C GLU A 15 -21.53 0.10 7.14
N LEU A 16 -21.55 -1.10 7.69
CA LEU A 16 -22.68 -1.61 8.44
C LEU A 16 -22.65 -1.01 9.84
N SER A 17 -23.61 -0.15 10.16
CA SER A 17 -23.87 0.27 11.55
C SER A 17 -24.45 -0.90 12.35
N ALA A 18 -24.18 -0.94 13.65
CA ALA A 18 -24.67 -2.01 14.54
C ALA A 18 -26.22 -2.17 14.53
N GLU A 19 -26.95 -1.13 14.15
CA GLU A 19 -28.43 -1.14 14.04
C GLU A 19 -28.95 -1.85 12.77
N SER A 20 -28.12 -2.12 11.77
CA SER A 20 -28.54 -2.79 10.53
C SER A 20 -28.56 -4.32 10.64
N LEU A 21 -28.22 -4.89 11.79
CA LEU A 21 -28.18 -6.35 11.99
C LEU A 21 -29.54 -6.94 12.39
N GLU A 22 -30.58 -6.16 12.63
CA GLU A 22 -31.88 -6.65 13.08
C GLU A 22 -32.98 -6.76 12.00
N GLN A 23 -32.72 -6.39 10.76
CA GLN A 23 -33.65 -6.64 9.66
C GLN A 23 -32.94 -7.44 8.56
N PRO A 24 -33.53 -8.55 8.05
CA PRO A 24 -33.07 -9.13 6.80
C PRO A 24 -33.46 -8.16 5.68
N ALA A 25 -32.62 -7.15 5.44
CA ALA A 25 -32.71 -6.38 4.23
C ALA A 25 -32.47 -7.37 3.09
N GLU A 26 -33.40 -7.47 2.14
CA GLU A 26 -33.12 -7.96 0.81
C GLU A 26 -32.03 -7.04 0.23
N TYR A 27 -30.78 -7.28 0.63
CA TYR A 27 -29.66 -6.81 -0.13
C TYR A 27 -29.79 -7.49 -1.48
N GLY A 28 -30.26 -6.76 -2.46
CA GLY A 28 -30.08 -7.14 -3.84
C GLY A 28 -28.59 -7.30 -4.06
N VAL A 29 -28.10 -8.51 -3.85
CA VAL A 29 -26.77 -8.92 -4.29
C VAL A 29 -26.79 -8.63 -5.77
N GLN A 30 -26.18 -7.52 -6.19
CA GLN A 30 -25.87 -7.32 -7.58
C GLN A 30 -25.02 -8.52 -7.95
N GLN A 31 -25.64 -9.52 -8.56
CA GLN A 31 -24.93 -10.67 -9.06
C GLN A 31 -23.84 -10.11 -9.98
N SER A 32 -22.60 -10.39 -9.63
CA SER A 32 -21.46 -10.08 -10.48
C SER A 32 -21.79 -10.58 -11.88
N THR A 33 -21.81 -9.67 -12.85
CA THR A 33 -22.02 -10.02 -14.26
C THR A 33 -20.80 -10.72 -14.86
N LEU A 34 -19.76 -10.97 -14.04
CA LEU A 34 -18.54 -11.64 -14.46
C LEU A 34 -18.83 -13.13 -14.69
N THR A 35 -18.40 -13.61 -15.84
CA THR A 35 -18.32 -15.06 -16.10
C THR A 35 -17.25 -15.69 -15.19
N ALA A 36 -17.34 -17.00 -14.96
CA ALA A 36 -16.31 -17.72 -14.19
C ALA A 36 -14.90 -17.54 -14.78
N ALA A 37 -14.76 -17.48 -16.10
CA ALA A 37 -13.48 -17.24 -16.78
C ALA A 37 -12.96 -15.83 -16.51
N GLN A 38 -13.82 -14.81 -16.50
CA GLN A 38 -13.42 -13.44 -16.17
C GLN A 38 -13.03 -13.31 -14.69
N ALA A 39 -13.77 -13.96 -13.78
CA ALA A 39 -13.42 -13.99 -12.37
C ALA A 39 -12.07 -14.69 -12.15
N GLN A 40 -11.81 -15.81 -12.83
CA GLN A 40 -10.53 -16.51 -12.74
C GLN A 40 -9.38 -15.64 -13.30
N ALA A 41 -9.57 -14.97 -14.43
CA ALA A 41 -8.56 -14.07 -15.00
C ALA A 41 -8.20 -12.91 -14.05
N ILE A 42 -9.17 -12.40 -13.27
CA ILE A 42 -8.90 -11.39 -12.22
C ILE A 42 -8.08 -11.99 -11.09
N LEU A 43 -8.40 -13.21 -10.65
CA LEU A 43 -7.66 -13.88 -9.57
C LEU A 43 -6.24 -14.26 -9.99
N ASP A 44 -6.04 -14.57 -11.27
CA ASP A 44 -4.74 -14.91 -11.85
C ASP A 44 -3.88 -13.65 -12.16
N ASP A 45 -4.45 -12.45 -12.05
CA ASP A 45 -3.71 -11.21 -12.24
C ASP A 45 -2.67 -11.05 -11.09
N PRO A 46 -1.36 -10.97 -11.41
CA PRO A 46 -0.32 -10.83 -10.40
C PRO A 46 -0.47 -9.57 -9.53
N ARG A 47 -1.28 -8.59 -9.96
CA ARG A 47 -1.63 -7.40 -9.18
C ARG A 47 -2.63 -7.69 -8.07
N MET A 48 -3.33 -8.82 -8.14
CA MET A 48 -4.29 -9.27 -7.11
C MET A 48 -3.65 -10.08 -6.00
N ILE A 49 -2.34 -9.97 -5.83
CA ILE A 49 -1.60 -10.68 -4.78
C ILE A 49 -1.99 -10.17 -3.39
N LEU A 50 -2.30 -11.10 -2.50
CA LEU A 50 -2.45 -10.83 -1.07
C LEU A 50 -1.11 -11.02 -0.37
N VAL A 51 -0.49 -9.92 0.06
CA VAL A 51 0.74 -9.97 0.85
C VAL A 51 0.42 -9.62 2.30
N SER A 52 0.69 -10.55 3.22
CA SER A 52 0.40 -10.37 4.64
C SER A 52 1.28 -11.30 5.48
N ARG A 53 1.12 -11.24 6.81
CA ARG A 53 1.83 -12.17 7.72
C ARG A 53 1.42 -13.63 7.54
N THR A 54 0.22 -13.88 7.03
CA THR A 54 -0.28 -15.23 6.72
C THR A 54 -0.03 -15.63 5.27
N HIS A 55 0.33 -14.69 4.41
CA HIS A 55 0.63 -14.88 2.99
C HIS A 55 1.93 -14.14 2.65
N PRO A 56 3.08 -14.57 3.21
CA PRO A 56 4.35 -13.94 2.89
C PRO A 56 4.82 -14.35 1.49
N ILE A 57 5.47 -13.41 0.81
CA ILE A 57 6.22 -13.72 -0.43
C ILE A 57 7.70 -13.93 -0.11
N THR A 58 8.39 -14.64 -1.00
CA THR A 58 9.82 -14.96 -0.88
C THR A 58 10.68 -14.01 -1.71
N GLU A 59 12.01 -14.07 -1.56
CA GLU A 59 12.97 -13.21 -2.28
C GLU A 59 12.93 -13.41 -3.80
N ASP A 60 12.54 -14.60 -4.25
CA ASP A 60 12.43 -14.97 -5.66
C ASP A 60 11.06 -14.63 -6.28
N TYR A 61 10.17 -13.95 -5.54
CA TYR A 61 8.93 -13.43 -6.12
C TYR A 61 9.25 -12.46 -7.26
N PRO A 62 8.77 -12.72 -8.49
CA PRO A 62 9.14 -11.94 -9.66
C PRO A 62 8.50 -10.55 -9.61
N VAL A 63 9.31 -9.50 -9.57
CA VAL A 63 8.87 -8.11 -9.65
C VAL A 63 9.71 -7.39 -10.70
N GLU A 64 9.09 -7.05 -11.82
CA GLU A 64 9.68 -6.10 -12.76
C GLU A 64 9.40 -4.69 -12.28
N THR A 65 10.45 -3.90 -12.08
CA THR A 65 10.33 -2.56 -11.50
C THR A 65 10.74 -1.46 -12.47
N LYS A 66 10.09 -0.30 -12.33
CA LYS A 66 10.39 0.92 -13.06
C LYS A 66 10.63 2.08 -12.09
N GLU A 67 11.61 2.93 -12.40
CA GLU A 67 11.88 4.14 -11.61
C GLU A 67 10.76 5.18 -11.82
N CYS A 68 10.22 5.69 -10.71
CA CYS A 68 9.18 6.72 -10.70
C CYS A 68 9.28 7.67 -9.49
N GLY A 69 10.19 7.40 -8.56
CA GLY A 69 10.38 8.22 -7.37
C GLY A 69 11.20 9.47 -7.63
N SER A 70 10.98 10.50 -6.82
CA SER A 70 11.78 11.72 -6.81
C SER A 70 13.23 11.43 -6.36
N ALA A 71 14.12 12.41 -6.58
CA ALA A 71 15.52 12.30 -6.15
C ALA A 71 15.68 12.06 -4.63
N THR A 72 14.69 12.48 -3.83
CA THR A 72 14.68 12.35 -2.35
C THR A 72 14.05 11.04 -1.87
N ALA A 73 13.42 10.24 -2.74
CA ALA A 73 12.83 8.96 -2.36
C ALA A 73 13.91 7.96 -1.90
N ILE A 74 13.58 7.19 -0.85
CA ILE A 74 14.49 6.17 -0.30
C ILE A 74 14.56 4.99 -1.28
N ASN A 75 13.41 4.53 -1.78
CA ASN A 75 13.28 3.50 -2.81
C ASN A 75 12.46 4.09 -3.95
N LYS A 76 13.06 4.18 -5.15
CA LYS A 76 12.55 4.99 -6.26
C LYS A 76 11.72 4.21 -7.27
N THR A 77 11.51 2.92 -7.06
CA THR A 77 10.87 2.05 -8.03
C THR A 77 9.53 1.52 -7.51
N LEU A 78 8.63 1.24 -8.43
CA LEU A 78 7.43 0.42 -8.23
C LEU A 78 7.41 -0.68 -9.28
N GLN A 79 6.52 -1.65 -9.14
CA GLN A 79 6.19 -2.57 -10.23
C GLN A 79 5.83 -1.74 -11.47
N THR A 80 6.24 -2.18 -12.66
CA THR A 80 6.24 -1.36 -13.89
C THR A 80 4.92 -0.65 -14.16
N GLU A 81 3.78 -1.38 -14.11
CA GLU A 81 2.48 -0.76 -14.36
C GLU A 81 2.03 0.17 -13.22
N ALA A 82 2.38 -0.17 -11.98
CA ALA A 82 2.11 0.71 -10.84
C ALA A 82 2.95 2.00 -10.93
N ALA A 83 4.18 1.91 -11.43
CA ALA A 83 5.02 3.08 -11.69
C ALA A 83 4.40 4.01 -12.76
N ASP A 84 3.91 3.45 -13.86
CA ASP A 84 3.24 4.22 -14.92
C ASP A 84 1.96 4.90 -14.42
N ALA A 85 1.17 4.18 -13.63
CA ALA A 85 -0.02 4.72 -12.99
C ALA A 85 0.33 5.84 -11.99
N PHE A 86 1.38 5.66 -11.20
CA PHE A 86 1.86 6.68 -10.26
C PHE A 86 2.33 7.95 -10.97
N LEU A 87 3.12 7.81 -12.04
CA LEU A 87 3.57 8.96 -12.84
C LEU A 87 2.41 9.72 -13.48
N SER A 88 1.40 9.00 -13.94
CA SER A 88 0.17 9.60 -14.49
C SER A 88 -0.61 10.35 -13.42
N MET A 89 -0.76 9.77 -12.22
CA MET A 89 -1.39 10.39 -11.05
C MET A 89 -0.63 11.65 -10.62
N GLN A 90 0.69 11.57 -10.52
CA GLN A 90 1.55 12.69 -10.13
C GLN A 90 1.44 13.84 -11.14
N ALA A 91 1.43 13.54 -12.45
CA ALA A 91 1.27 14.54 -13.50
C ALA A 91 -0.11 15.23 -13.45
N ALA A 92 -1.16 14.51 -13.09
CA ALA A 92 -2.50 15.09 -12.90
C ALA A 92 -2.54 16.00 -11.66
N ALA A 93 -2.01 15.55 -10.54
CA ALA A 93 -1.90 16.38 -9.33
C ALA A 93 -1.14 17.68 -9.59
N ALA A 94 -0.03 17.60 -10.33
CA ALA A 94 0.76 18.77 -10.70
C ALA A 94 -0.02 19.78 -11.57
N LYS A 95 -0.91 19.33 -12.47
CA LYS A 95 -1.79 20.22 -13.24
C LYS A 95 -2.78 20.97 -12.36
N ASP A 96 -3.19 20.35 -11.25
CA ASP A 96 -4.07 20.95 -10.25
C ASP A 96 -3.28 21.77 -9.20
N GLY A 97 -1.97 21.96 -9.40
CA GLY A 97 -1.10 22.72 -8.52
C GLY A 97 -0.70 21.98 -7.24
N VAL A 98 -0.86 20.66 -7.21
CA VAL A 98 -0.58 19.81 -6.05
C VAL A 98 0.70 18.98 -6.29
N ASP A 99 1.66 19.08 -5.37
CA ASP A 99 2.93 18.34 -5.46
C ASP A 99 2.84 17.06 -4.60
N VAL A 100 2.58 15.94 -5.25
CA VAL A 100 2.58 14.59 -4.65
C VAL A 100 3.93 13.94 -4.92
N ARG A 101 4.60 13.45 -3.88
CA ARG A 101 5.92 12.82 -3.98
C ARG A 101 5.92 11.42 -3.38
N MET A 102 6.64 10.52 -4.02
CA MET A 102 6.91 9.20 -3.43
C MET A 102 8.09 9.31 -2.47
N GLN A 103 7.87 8.88 -1.22
CA GLN A 103 8.88 8.75 -0.18
C GLN A 103 9.59 7.40 -0.27
N SER A 104 8.85 6.32 -0.48
CA SER A 104 9.35 4.95 -0.54
C SER A 104 8.45 4.10 -1.41
N GLY A 105 9.04 3.32 -2.30
CA GLY A 105 8.38 2.35 -3.18
C GLY A 105 8.78 0.91 -2.87
N TYR A 106 9.15 0.16 -3.93
CA TYR A 106 9.55 -1.24 -3.83
C TYR A 106 10.68 -1.47 -2.82
N ARG A 107 10.56 -2.53 -2.06
CA ARG A 107 11.60 -3.03 -1.14
C ARG A 107 11.79 -4.53 -1.35
N SER A 108 13.01 -4.98 -1.63
CA SER A 108 13.30 -6.42 -1.64
C SER A 108 12.99 -7.04 -0.27
N VAL A 109 12.72 -8.34 -0.25
CA VAL A 109 12.48 -9.07 1.01
C VAL A 109 13.71 -9.00 1.91
N SER A 110 14.91 -9.07 1.33
CA SER A 110 16.18 -8.92 2.06
C SER A 110 16.37 -7.52 2.65
N TYR A 111 15.96 -6.47 1.96
CA TYR A 111 15.97 -5.11 2.52
C TYR A 111 14.94 -4.94 3.64
N GLN A 112 13.74 -5.47 3.46
CA GLN A 112 12.71 -5.50 4.52
C GLN A 112 13.20 -6.23 5.77
N LYS A 113 13.97 -7.32 5.59
CA LYS A 113 14.60 -8.05 6.69
C LYS A 113 15.54 -7.15 7.48
N LYS A 114 16.39 -6.37 6.82
CA LYS A 114 17.30 -5.42 7.50
C LYS A 114 16.54 -4.39 8.32
N LEU A 115 15.46 -3.84 7.78
CA LEU A 115 14.62 -2.86 8.50
C LEU A 115 13.98 -3.49 9.75
N TYR A 116 13.45 -4.70 9.62
CA TYR A 116 12.82 -5.43 10.70
C TYR A 116 13.84 -5.81 11.79
N ASP A 117 15.00 -6.34 11.41
CA ASP A 117 16.06 -6.72 12.35
C ASP A 117 16.60 -5.49 13.09
N ASN A 118 16.83 -4.37 12.41
CA ASN A 118 17.25 -3.11 13.03
C ASN A 118 16.21 -2.61 14.06
N LYS A 119 14.91 -2.70 13.73
CA LYS A 119 13.85 -2.30 14.64
C LYS A 119 13.74 -3.25 15.83
N THR A 120 13.93 -4.55 15.62
CA THR A 120 14.00 -5.53 16.69
C THR A 120 15.17 -5.24 17.63
N GLN A 121 16.37 -4.98 17.07
CA GLN A 121 17.55 -4.66 17.86
C GLN A 121 17.37 -3.36 18.68
N TYR A 122 16.72 -2.36 18.09
CA TYR A 122 16.37 -1.12 18.82
C TYR A 122 15.54 -1.41 20.07
N TYR A 123 14.55 -2.31 19.99
CA TYR A 123 13.75 -2.68 21.16
C TYR A 123 14.49 -3.58 22.13
N ARG A 124 15.39 -4.45 21.66
CA ARG A 124 16.29 -5.22 22.52
C ARG A 124 17.20 -4.31 23.35
N ASN A 125 17.76 -3.29 22.73
CA ASN A 125 18.60 -2.31 23.40
C ASN A 125 17.82 -1.51 24.47
N LYS A 126 16.49 -1.49 24.40
CA LYS A 126 15.58 -0.96 25.43
C LYS A 126 15.21 -1.97 26.52
N GLY A 127 15.82 -3.14 26.54
CA GLY A 127 15.65 -4.15 27.59
C GLY A 127 14.53 -5.18 27.33
N LEU A 128 13.91 -5.19 26.13
CA LEU A 128 12.93 -6.22 25.81
C LEU A 128 13.62 -7.57 25.49
N SER A 129 12.93 -8.67 25.81
CA SER A 129 13.34 -9.99 25.31
C SER A 129 13.28 -10.05 23.80
N GLU A 130 13.97 -11.02 23.17
CA GLU A 130 13.95 -11.19 21.71
C GLU A 130 12.52 -11.32 21.16
N ALA A 131 11.69 -12.15 21.80
CA ALA A 131 10.30 -12.36 21.36
C ALA A 131 9.47 -11.08 21.44
N ALA A 132 9.49 -10.38 22.58
CA ALA A 132 8.77 -9.12 22.77
C ALA A 132 9.29 -8.00 21.86
N ALA A 133 10.59 -7.97 21.57
CA ALA A 133 11.19 -7.01 20.65
C ALA A 133 10.72 -7.25 19.20
N ARG A 134 10.66 -8.51 18.75
CA ARG A 134 10.13 -8.88 17.43
C ARG A 134 8.65 -8.53 17.27
N GLU A 135 7.83 -8.85 18.26
CA GLU A 135 6.40 -8.48 18.25
C GLU A 135 6.23 -6.97 18.14
N LYS A 136 6.97 -6.22 18.96
CA LYS A 136 6.89 -4.75 18.96
C LYS A 136 7.44 -4.14 17.69
N ALA A 137 8.49 -4.70 17.10
CA ALA A 137 9.02 -4.30 15.80
C ALA A 137 7.98 -4.51 14.69
N ALA A 138 7.28 -5.65 14.70
CA ALA A 138 6.28 -6.02 13.70
C ALA A 138 5.07 -5.07 13.64
N VAL A 139 4.80 -4.30 14.69
CA VAL A 139 3.75 -3.26 14.68
C VAL A 139 4.13 -2.07 13.77
N ILE A 140 5.44 -1.81 13.61
CA ILE A 140 5.94 -0.63 12.90
C ILE A 140 6.56 -1.01 11.55
N VAL A 141 7.26 -2.14 11.51
CA VAL A 141 7.93 -2.67 10.33
C VAL A 141 7.47 -4.11 10.12
N ASN A 142 6.76 -4.37 9.05
CA ASN A 142 6.32 -5.73 8.74
C ASN A 142 7.53 -6.69 8.65
N PRO A 143 7.37 -7.96 9.08
CA PRO A 143 8.37 -8.99 8.84
C PRO A 143 8.72 -9.14 7.36
N PRO A 144 9.89 -9.69 7.02
CA PRO A 144 10.31 -9.89 5.63
C PRO A 144 9.28 -10.73 4.85
N GLY A 145 8.98 -10.30 3.64
CA GLY A 145 7.98 -10.94 2.78
C GLY A 145 6.52 -10.61 3.13
N CYS A 146 6.26 -9.90 4.22
CA CYS A 146 4.91 -9.60 4.71
C CYS A 146 4.46 -8.17 4.41
N SER A 147 5.21 -7.42 3.62
CA SER A 147 4.93 -6.03 3.25
C SER A 147 4.51 -5.93 1.79
N GLU A 148 3.46 -5.18 1.50
CA GLU A 148 3.02 -4.88 0.13
C GLU A 148 4.08 -4.11 -0.69
N HIS A 149 5.05 -3.48 -0.04
CA HIS A 149 6.24 -2.95 -0.70
C HIS A 149 7.09 -4.03 -1.35
N ASN A 150 7.01 -5.28 -0.87
CA ASN A 150 7.82 -6.37 -1.41
C ASN A 150 7.32 -6.89 -2.77
N CYS A 151 6.08 -6.61 -3.14
CA CYS A 151 5.56 -6.90 -4.48
C CYS A 151 5.58 -5.67 -5.41
N GLY A 152 6.08 -4.52 -4.94
CA GLY A 152 6.19 -3.29 -5.73
C GLY A 152 4.87 -2.56 -5.98
N LEU A 153 3.79 -2.93 -5.26
CA LEU A 153 2.45 -2.36 -5.43
C LEU A 153 2.08 -1.35 -4.35
N ALA A 154 2.99 -1.03 -3.43
CA ALA A 154 2.78 -0.04 -2.39
C ALA A 154 3.77 1.12 -2.50
N ALA A 155 3.26 2.34 -2.26
CA ALA A 155 4.04 3.56 -2.17
C ALA A 155 3.70 4.35 -0.91
N ASP A 156 4.72 4.75 -0.16
CA ASP A 156 4.59 5.77 0.87
C ASP A 156 4.71 7.14 0.18
N LEU A 157 3.71 8.00 0.37
CA LEU A 157 3.63 9.30 -0.27
C LEU A 157 3.78 10.44 0.73
N ASN A 158 4.34 11.54 0.28
CA ASN A 158 4.43 12.80 1.01
C ASN A 158 4.25 14.02 0.07
N SER A 159 4.44 15.20 0.61
CA SER A 159 4.46 16.46 -0.15
C SER A 159 5.48 17.43 0.45
N PRO A 160 5.85 18.52 -0.24
CA PRO A 160 6.67 19.57 0.36
C PRO A 160 6.05 20.20 1.60
N GLU A 161 4.73 20.20 1.72
CA GLU A 161 4.00 20.72 2.89
C GLU A 161 4.26 19.87 4.14
N HIS A 162 4.44 18.55 3.95
CA HIS A 162 4.66 17.60 5.03
C HIS A 162 5.48 16.40 4.54
N THR A 163 6.76 16.36 4.95
CA THR A 163 7.74 15.39 4.45
C THR A 163 7.86 14.13 5.30
N THR A 164 7.22 14.09 6.48
CA THR A 164 7.21 12.93 7.39
C THR A 164 6.02 12.02 7.11
N LEU A 165 6.21 10.71 7.37
CA LEU A 165 5.15 9.72 7.22
C LEU A 165 4.38 9.56 8.55
N ASP A 166 3.58 10.55 8.88
CA ASP A 166 2.73 10.56 10.07
C ASP A 166 1.36 11.18 9.77
N THR A 167 0.50 11.29 10.77
CA THR A 167 -0.87 11.78 10.62
C THR A 167 -0.98 13.22 10.15
N GLY A 168 0.07 14.03 10.29
CA GLY A 168 0.08 15.42 9.82
C GLY A 168 -0.03 15.53 8.29
N PHE A 169 0.31 14.49 7.54
CA PHE A 169 0.09 14.48 6.09
C PHE A 169 -1.40 14.64 5.72
N ALA A 170 -2.32 14.21 6.58
CA ALA A 170 -3.76 14.35 6.36
C ALA A 170 -4.24 15.81 6.23
N ASP A 171 -3.49 16.78 6.76
CA ASP A 171 -3.83 18.19 6.71
C ASP A 171 -3.36 18.87 5.41
N THR A 172 -2.62 18.16 4.54
CA THR A 172 -2.04 18.73 3.32
C THR A 172 -3.04 18.78 2.15
N ALA A 173 -2.75 19.66 1.17
CA ALA A 173 -3.49 19.68 -0.10
C ALA A 173 -3.27 18.37 -0.87
N ALA A 174 -2.07 17.80 -0.79
CA ALA A 174 -1.73 16.53 -1.42
C ALA A 174 -2.61 15.37 -0.92
N PHE A 175 -2.82 15.26 0.39
CA PHE A 175 -3.69 14.21 0.94
C PHE A 175 -5.15 14.36 0.47
N ARG A 176 -5.70 15.58 0.52
CA ARG A 176 -7.07 15.83 0.05
C ARG A 176 -7.23 15.46 -1.42
N TRP A 177 -6.29 15.90 -2.27
CA TRP A 177 -6.29 15.56 -3.69
C TRP A 177 -6.24 14.04 -3.92
N LEU A 178 -5.37 13.33 -3.18
CA LEU A 178 -5.25 11.87 -3.27
C LEU A 178 -6.55 11.16 -2.86
N CYS A 179 -7.22 11.61 -1.80
CA CYS A 179 -8.51 11.06 -1.39
C CYS A 179 -9.58 11.15 -2.48
N GLU A 180 -9.55 12.23 -3.28
CA GLU A 180 -10.54 12.48 -4.33
C GLU A 180 -10.18 11.81 -5.67
N ASN A 181 -8.89 11.56 -5.93
CA ASN A 181 -8.44 11.25 -7.29
C ASN A 181 -7.66 9.92 -7.42
N ALA A 182 -7.02 9.42 -6.35
CA ALA A 182 -6.06 8.31 -6.46
C ALA A 182 -6.70 7.01 -7.01
N GLU A 183 -7.98 6.77 -6.72
CA GLU A 183 -8.71 5.58 -7.18
C GLU A 183 -8.79 5.51 -8.71
N GLN A 184 -8.89 6.65 -9.39
CA GLN A 184 -8.93 6.74 -10.87
C GLN A 184 -7.64 6.20 -11.51
N TYR A 185 -6.54 6.21 -10.76
CA TYR A 185 -5.24 5.68 -11.16
C TYR A 185 -4.96 4.29 -10.56
N GLY A 186 -5.96 3.68 -9.92
CA GLY A 186 -5.87 2.35 -9.31
C GLY A 186 -5.14 2.32 -7.97
N PHE A 187 -5.01 3.46 -7.28
CA PHE A 187 -4.46 3.52 -5.93
C PHE A 187 -5.54 3.71 -4.88
N ILE A 188 -5.38 3.04 -3.75
CA ILE A 188 -6.24 3.19 -2.57
C ILE A 188 -5.40 3.53 -1.35
N LEU A 189 -6.00 4.24 -0.41
CA LEU A 189 -5.39 4.49 0.90
C LEU A 189 -5.39 3.22 1.75
N ARG A 190 -4.27 2.98 2.44
CA ARG A 190 -4.05 1.83 3.34
C ARG A 190 -3.58 2.30 4.70
#